data_9e02f993ec6afe9a9bbcd7097bffa2f3
#
_entry.id   9e02f993ec6afe9a9bbcd7097bffa2f3
#
_cell.length_a   1.000
_cell.length_b   1.000
_cell.length_c   1.000
_cell.angle_alpha   90.00
_cell.angle_beta   90.00
_cell.angle_gamma   90.00
#
_symmetry.space_group_name_H-M   'P 1'
#
loop_
_entity.id
_entity.type
_entity.pdbx_description
1 polymer ?
#
loop_
_entity_poly.entity_id
_entity_poly.type
_entity_poly.pdbx_seq_one_letter_code
_entity_poly.pdbx_strand_id
1 'polypeptide(L)'
;MRRREFIAALGGAASAWPHAAQGQATPKTHVVLWVSTEAQPDPFIASFREGMRERGYVEGQNLAFVLRYAPGDPARLREALPELLGVPADFIVSSGPAILAMRAATGKPVLFAVSGDPVALGIAESLARPGRNFTGTTFMSLDVAQKRVQLLKELLPGMSKLAILSQKNHPGEQSEHEATRAAADALSISLAYIPFAAGPELDGALQRVAEAGANAMLVFPDGVTMVHRAKIADFALSRRLP
;
A
#
# COMPACT_ATOMS: atom_id res chain seq x y z
N MET A 1 -37.61 -51.44 -43.35
CA MET A 1 -37.72 -50.37 -42.36
C MET A 1 -38.68 -49.31 -42.84
N ARG A 2 -39.75 -49.04 -42.12
CA ARG A 2 -40.76 -48.06 -42.51
C ARG A 2 -40.27 -46.65 -42.10
N ARG A 3 -40.46 -45.64 -42.93
CA ARG A 3 -40.03 -44.25 -42.70
C ARG A 3 -40.36 -43.74 -41.26
N ARG A 4 -41.46 -44.21 -40.71
CA ARG A 4 -41.87 -43.87 -39.31
C ARG A 4 -40.93 -44.42 -38.23
N GLU A 5 -40.39 -45.62 -38.43
CA GLU A 5 -39.46 -46.24 -37.47
C GLU A 5 -38.09 -45.53 -37.47
N PHE A 6 -37.66 -45.06 -38.59
CA PHE A 6 -36.43 -44.28 -38.72
C PHE A 6 -36.54 -42.89 -38.07
N ILE A 7 -37.72 -42.26 -38.20
CA ILE A 7 -37.95 -40.95 -37.56
C ILE A 7 -38.09 -41.08 -36.04
N ALA A 8 -38.71 -42.15 -35.55
CA ALA A 8 -38.83 -42.46 -34.14
C ALA A 8 -37.45 -42.77 -33.49
N ALA A 9 -36.57 -43.46 -34.21
CA ALA A 9 -35.23 -43.76 -33.76
C ALA A 9 -34.34 -42.50 -33.71
N LEU A 10 -34.50 -41.58 -34.65
CA LEU A 10 -33.80 -40.28 -34.65
C LEU A 10 -34.33 -39.34 -33.54
N GLY A 11 -35.64 -39.34 -33.29
CA GLY A 11 -36.23 -38.54 -32.21
C GLY A 11 -35.83 -39.05 -30.80
N GLY A 12 -35.68 -40.35 -30.63
CA GLY A 12 -35.20 -40.95 -29.40
C GLY A 12 -33.71 -40.71 -29.11
N ALA A 13 -32.88 -40.60 -30.16
CA ALA A 13 -31.47 -40.31 -30.01
C ALA A 13 -31.21 -38.84 -29.69
N ALA A 14 -32.09 -37.91 -30.07
CA ALA A 14 -31.97 -36.48 -29.74
C ALA A 14 -32.36 -36.18 -28.29
N SER A 15 -33.23 -36.99 -27.67
CA SER A 15 -33.58 -36.83 -26.24
C SER A 15 -32.59 -37.50 -25.28
N ALA A 16 -31.70 -38.36 -25.82
CA ALA A 16 -30.62 -39.02 -25.08
C ALA A 16 -29.28 -38.24 -25.18
N TRP A 17 -29.29 -36.98 -25.67
CA TRP A 17 -28.12 -36.13 -25.50
C TRP A 17 -27.89 -36.04 -24.00
N PRO A 18 -26.77 -36.58 -23.49
CA PRO A 18 -26.46 -36.32 -22.12
C PRO A 18 -26.44 -34.78 -22.03
N HIS A 19 -27.25 -34.21 -21.14
CA HIS A 19 -26.93 -32.93 -20.60
C HIS A 19 -25.49 -33.13 -20.10
N ALA A 20 -24.53 -32.75 -20.95
CA ALA A 20 -23.16 -32.70 -20.54
C ALA A 20 -23.28 -31.94 -19.22
N ALA A 21 -23.14 -32.68 -18.12
CA ALA A 21 -22.97 -32.06 -16.83
C ALA A 21 -21.89 -31.03 -17.12
N GLN A 22 -22.28 -29.77 -17.22
CA GLN A 22 -21.35 -28.68 -17.13
C GLN A 22 -20.77 -28.94 -15.77
N GLY A 23 -19.67 -29.71 -15.75
CA GLY A 23 -18.90 -29.91 -14.57
C GLY A 23 -18.70 -28.52 -14.07
N GLN A 24 -19.37 -28.15 -13.00
CA GLN A 24 -19.13 -26.92 -12.29
C GLN A 24 -17.66 -27.01 -11.98
N ALA A 25 -16.83 -26.42 -12.87
CA ALA A 25 -15.44 -26.22 -12.59
C ALA A 25 -15.46 -25.53 -11.23
N THR A 26 -15.01 -26.25 -10.20
CA THR A 26 -14.95 -25.72 -8.85
C THR A 26 -14.38 -24.33 -8.99
N PRO A 27 -15.11 -23.25 -8.64
CA PRO A 27 -14.66 -21.91 -8.91
C PRO A 27 -13.26 -21.79 -8.34
N LYS A 28 -12.29 -21.43 -9.20
CA LYS A 28 -10.90 -21.31 -8.78
C LYS A 28 -10.85 -20.31 -7.64
N THR A 29 -10.42 -20.76 -6.46
CA THR A 29 -10.17 -19.85 -5.35
C THR A 29 -8.84 -19.13 -5.62
N HIS A 30 -8.90 -17.82 -5.79
CA HIS A 30 -7.72 -16.99 -5.92
C HIS A 30 -7.09 -16.75 -4.56
N VAL A 31 -5.77 -16.87 -4.47
CA VAL A 31 -5.03 -16.68 -3.22
C VAL A 31 -4.15 -15.45 -3.31
N VAL A 32 -4.35 -14.52 -2.37
CA VAL A 32 -3.56 -13.30 -2.22
C VAL A 32 -2.65 -13.42 -1.02
N LEU A 33 -1.35 -13.29 -1.22
CA LEU A 33 -0.40 -13.11 -0.12
C LEU A 33 -0.28 -11.63 0.21
N TRP A 34 -0.78 -11.24 1.37
CA TRP A 34 -0.66 -9.88 1.90
C TRP A 34 0.55 -9.78 2.82
N VAL A 35 1.49 -8.89 2.48
CA VAL A 35 2.74 -8.68 3.23
C VAL A 35 2.85 -7.24 3.67
N SER A 36 2.90 -6.98 4.97
CA SER A 36 2.88 -5.64 5.53
C SER A 36 3.78 -5.51 6.76
N THR A 37 4.34 -4.33 6.96
CA THR A 37 5.01 -3.92 8.21
C THR A 37 4.09 -3.13 9.14
N GLU A 38 2.83 -2.98 8.77
CA GLU A 38 1.84 -2.31 9.60
C GLU A 38 1.43 -3.17 10.80
N ALA A 39 0.93 -2.52 11.86
CA ALA A 39 0.30 -3.23 12.97
C ALA A 39 -1.11 -3.68 12.60
N GLN A 40 -1.60 -4.72 13.26
CA GLN A 40 -2.98 -5.13 13.13
C GLN A 40 -3.89 -4.37 14.11
N PRO A 41 -5.14 -4.04 13.73
CA PRO A 41 -5.76 -4.28 12.43
C PRO A 41 -5.21 -3.35 11.34
N ASP A 42 -4.91 -3.91 10.17
CA ASP A 42 -4.43 -3.18 9.01
C ASP A 42 -5.62 -2.62 8.21
N PRO A 43 -5.83 -1.29 8.15
CA PRO A 43 -6.98 -0.70 7.46
C PRO A 43 -6.87 -0.81 5.92
N PHE A 44 -5.68 -0.98 5.39
CA PHE A 44 -5.49 -1.07 3.95
C PHE A 44 -6.04 -2.38 3.40
N ILE A 45 -5.89 -3.48 4.14
CA ILE A 45 -6.48 -4.76 3.72
C ILE A 45 -8.01 -4.71 3.73
N ALA A 46 -8.62 -3.96 4.64
CA ALA A 46 -10.08 -3.81 4.66
C ALA A 46 -10.59 -3.12 3.39
N SER A 47 -9.94 -2.03 2.99
CA SER A 47 -10.25 -1.32 1.74
C SER A 47 -9.97 -2.18 0.51
N PHE A 48 -8.89 -2.96 0.52
CA PHE A 48 -8.57 -3.88 -0.57
C PHE A 48 -9.62 -4.98 -0.70
N ARG A 49 -10.05 -5.60 0.41
CA ARG A 49 -11.13 -6.59 0.44
C ARG A 49 -12.43 -6.04 -0.15
N GLU A 50 -12.78 -4.81 0.20
CA GLU A 50 -13.97 -4.15 -0.32
C GLU A 50 -13.86 -3.94 -1.83
N GLY A 51 -12.74 -3.42 -2.33
CA GLY A 51 -12.51 -3.27 -3.77
C GLY A 51 -12.53 -4.59 -4.55
N MET A 52 -12.07 -5.69 -3.94
CA MET A 52 -12.16 -7.03 -4.52
C MET A 52 -13.61 -7.52 -4.54
N ARG A 53 -14.35 -7.31 -3.46
CA ARG A 53 -15.78 -7.68 -3.34
C ARG A 53 -16.63 -6.98 -4.40
N GLU A 54 -16.42 -5.69 -4.64
CA GLU A 54 -17.10 -4.92 -5.69
C GLU A 54 -16.87 -5.50 -7.10
N ARG A 55 -15.77 -6.25 -7.28
CA ARG A 55 -15.41 -6.91 -8.54
C ARG A 55 -15.77 -8.39 -8.59
N GLY A 56 -16.55 -8.85 -7.61
CA GLY A 56 -17.02 -10.23 -7.53
C GLY A 56 -16.04 -11.23 -6.91
N TYR A 57 -14.95 -10.76 -6.31
CA TYR A 57 -14.01 -11.59 -5.56
C TYR A 57 -14.37 -11.55 -4.07
N VAL A 58 -14.94 -12.62 -3.56
CA VAL A 58 -15.47 -12.69 -2.18
C VAL A 58 -14.64 -13.68 -1.36
N GLU A 59 -14.08 -13.20 -0.25
CA GLU A 59 -13.31 -14.04 0.67
C GLU A 59 -14.18 -15.17 1.21
N GLY A 60 -13.64 -16.39 1.23
CA GLY A 60 -14.35 -17.61 1.60
C GLY A 60 -15.20 -18.25 0.48
N GLN A 61 -15.35 -17.61 -0.68
CA GLN A 61 -16.02 -18.17 -1.85
C GLN A 61 -15.04 -18.46 -2.99
N ASN A 62 -14.45 -17.41 -3.56
CA ASN A 62 -13.51 -17.47 -4.67
C ASN A 62 -12.21 -16.70 -4.43
N LEU A 63 -12.02 -16.18 -3.21
CA LEU A 63 -10.85 -15.43 -2.77
C LEU A 63 -10.40 -15.91 -1.39
N ALA A 64 -9.10 -16.02 -1.18
CA ALA A 64 -8.48 -16.29 0.12
C ALA A 64 -7.28 -15.37 0.34
N PHE A 65 -7.04 -14.99 1.59
CA PHE A 65 -5.88 -14.20 2.00
C PHE A 65 -4.95 -15.03 2.88
N VAL A 66 -3.66 -14.96 2.56
CA VAL A 66 -2.58 -15.38 3.46
C VAL A 66 -1.90 -14.12 3.96
N LEU A 67 -2.00 -13.86 5.25
CA LEU A 67 -1.53 -12.61 5.86
C LEU A 67 -0.17 -12.83 6.53
N ARG A 68 0.77 -11.94 6.27
CA ARG A 68 2.09 -11.91 6.90
C ARG A 68 2.43 -10.49 7.35
N TYR A 69 2.58 -10.34 8.65
CA TYR A 69 2.86 -9.06 9.28
C TYR A 69 4.20 -9.11 10.02
N ALA A 70 4.99 -8.05 9.88
CA ALA A 70 6.20 -7.81 10.68
C ALA A 70 6.22 -6.34 11.12
N PRO A 71 5.40 -5.96 12.12
CA PRO A 71 5.21 -4.58 12.54
C PRO A 71 6.54 -3.88 12.84
N GLY A 72 6.82 -2.78 12.12
CA GLY A 72 8.00 -1.96 12.30
C GLY A 72 9.34 -2.60 11.93
N ASP A 73 9.34 -3.86 11.44
CA ASP A 73 10.57 -4.62 11.18
C ASP A 73 10.60 -5.24 9.76
N PRO A 74 11.01 -4.47 8.75
CA PRO A 74 11.15 -4.99 7.39
C PRO A 74 12.29 -6.03 7.26
N ALA A 75 13.22 -6.12 8.21
CA ALA A 75 14.29 -7.12 8.17
C ALA A 75 13.74 -8.54 8.38
N ARG A 76 12.78 -8.70 9.29
CA ARG A 76 12.07 -9.97 9.48
C ARG A 76 11.40 -10.48 8.21
N LEU A 77 10.81 -9.58 7.41
CA LEU A 77 10.20 -9.99 6.14
C LEU A 77 11.25 -10.47 5.15
N ARG A 78 12.44 -9.87 5.16
CA ARG A 78 13.55 -10.30 4.29
C ARG A 78 14.06 -11.68 4.67
N GLU A 79 14.17 -11.97 5.95
CA GLU A 79 14.56 -13.29 6.46
C GLU A 79 13.49 -14.35 6.13
N ALA A 80 12.21 -14.00 6.23
CA ALA A 80 11.08 -14.87 5.91
C ALA A 80 10.82 -15.01 4.39
N LEU A 81 11.54 -14.29 3.53
CA LEU A 81 11.27 -14.25 2.10
C LEU A 81 11.18 -15.64 1.42
N PRO A 82 12.06 -16.62 1.71
CA PRO A 82 11.94 -17.95 1.12
C PRO A 82 10.62 -18.64 1.47
N GLU A 83 10.17 -18.52 2.71
CA GLU A 83 8.87 -19.05 3.16
C GLU A 83 7.72 -18.33 2.45
N LEU A 84 7.79 -16.99 2.37
CA LEU A 84 6.76 -16.17 1.72
C LEU A 84 6.61 -16.52 0.24
N LEU A 85 7.71 -16.72 -0.47
CA LEU A 85 7.70 -17.11 -1.88
C LEU A 85 7.19 -18.54 -2.10
N GLY A 86 7.31 -19.42 -1.10
CA GLY A 86 6.76 -20.77 -1.09
C GLY A 86 5.23 -20.81 -0.94
N VAL A 87 4.57 -19.76 -0.48
CA VAL A 87 3.11 -19.69 -0.38
C VAL A 87 2.49 -19.82 -1.77
N PRO A 88 1.51 -20.73 -1.98
CA PRO A 88 0.86 -20.91 -3.28
C PRO A 88 -0.15 -19.78 -3.57
N ALA A 89 0.33 -18.55 -3.63
CA ALA A 89 -0.47 -17.36 -3.95
C ALA A 89 -0.44 -17.06 -5.46
N ASP A 90 -1.55 -16.56 -6.00
CA ASP A 90 -1.62 -16.08 -7.39
C ASP A 90 -0.85 -14.77 -7.55
N PHE A 91 -0.88 -13.90 -6.54
CA PHE A 91 -0.08 -12.67 -6.48
C PHE A 91 0.18 -12.22 -5.04
N ILE A 92 1.11 -11.30 -4.89
CA ILE A 92 1.51 -10.69 -3.62
C ILE A 92 1.01 -9.24 -3.61
N VAL A 93 0.45 -8.80 -2.48
CA VAL A 93 0.24 -7.37 -2.20
C VAL A 93 1.20 -6.95 -1.10
N SER A 94 1.94 -5.87 -1.34
CA SER A 94 2.92 -5.35 -0.38
C SER A 94 2.90 -3.83 -0.33
N SER A 95 2.87 -3.27 0.87
CA SER A 95 2.81 -1.83 1.10
C SER A 95 3.94 -1.33 1.99
N GLY A 96 4.23 -0.03 1.89
CA GLY A 96 5.21 0.65 2.71
C GLY A 96 6.60 -0.01 2.68
N PRO A 97 7.31 -0.08 3.83
CA PRO A 97 8.65 -0.67 3.90
C PRO A 97 8.74 -2.15 3.49
N ALA A 98 7.63 -2.90 3.56
CA ALA A 98 7.60 -4.31 3.18
C ALA A 98 7.99 -4.56 1.73
N ILE A 99 7.70 -3.59 0.83
CA ILE A 99 8.04 -3.72 -0.59
C ILE A 99 9.55 -3.87 -0.83
N LEU A 100 10.37 -3.26 0.02
CA LEU A 100 11.83 -3.36 -0.10
C LEU A 100 12.33 -4.79 0.14
N ALA A 101 11.66 -5.55 1.00
CA ALA A 101 11.92 -6.98 1.15
C ALA A 101 11.45 -7.76 -0.09
N MET A 102 10.31 -7.37 -0.68
CA MET A 102 9.75 -8.05 -1.85
C MET A 102 10.49 -7.78 -3.16
N ARG A 103 11.43 -6.82 -3.22
CA ARG A 103 12.25 -6.54 -4.43
C ARG A 103 12.93 -7.79 -5.01
N ALA A 104 13.28 -8.75 -4.16
CA ALA A 104 13.88 -10.02 -4.56
C ALA A 104 12.82 -11.08 -4.94
N ALA A 105 11.53 -10.79 -4.78
CA ALA A 105 10.46 -11.70 -5.16
C ALA A 105 10.42 -11.84 -6.68
N THR A 106 10.70 -13.02 -7.17
CA THR A 106 10.71 -13.34 -8.61
C THR A 106 9.60 -14.35 -8.91
N GLY A 107 9.04 -14.25 -10.11
CA GLY A 107 8.09 -15.25 -10.63
C GLY A 107 6.63 -15.08 -10.22
N LYS A 108 6.30 -14.31 -9.18
CA LYS A 108 4.91 -13.98 -8.83
C LYS A 108 4.62 -12.51 -9.10
N PRO A 109 3.42 -12.15 -9.59
CA PRO A 109 3.02 -10.75 -9.68
C PRO A 109 3.01 -10.11 -8.28
N VAL A 110 3.54 -8.89 -8.18
CA VAL A 110 3.55 -8.09 -6.95
C VAL A 110 2.81 -6.79 -7.19
N LEU A 111 1.74 -6.57 -6.45
CA LEU A 111 1.02 -5.30 -6.40
C LEU A 111 1.56 -4.48 -5.23
N PHE A 112 2.04 -3.27 -5.50
CA PHE A 112 2.63 -2.41 -4.47
C PHE A 112 1.83 -1.13 -4.24
N ALA A 113 1.95 -0.58 -3.02
CA ALA A 113 1.56 0.77 -2.67
C ALA A 113 2.68 1.42 -1.86
N VAL A 114 3.27 2.51 -2.37
CA VAL A 114 4.43 3.15 -1.73
C VAL A 114 4.29 4.68 -1.68
N SER A 115 4.99 5.31 -0.73
CA SER A 115 5.14 6.76 -0.68
C SER A 115 6.27 7.26 -1.58
N GLY A 116 7.36 6.50 -1.66
CA GLY A 116 8.54 6.85 -2.45
C GLY A 116 8.36 6.67 -3.96
N ASP A 117 9.35 7.13 -4.71
CA ASP A 117 9.43 6.93 -6.16
C ASP A 117 9.76 5.45 -6.47
N PRO A 118 8.86 4.69 -7.10
CA PRO A 118 9.08 3.28 -7.39
C PRO A 118 10.23 3.03 -8.37
N VAL A 119 10.58 4.01 -9.21
CA VAL A 119 11.71 3.92 -10.14
C VAL A 119 13.03 4.06 -9.36
N ALA A 120 13.15 5.09 -8.53
CA ALA A 120 14.31 5.29 -7.67
C ALA A 120 14.51 4.12 -6.68
N LEU A 121 13.41 3.52 -6.21
CA LEU A 121 13.44 2.31 -5.37
C LEU A 121 13.82 1.03 -6.15
N GLY A 122 13.90 1.08 -7.47
CA GLY A 122 14.24 -0.07 -8.32
C GLY A 122 13.17 -1.17 -8.35
N ILE A 123 11.92 -0.84 -8.06
CA ILE A 123 10.75 -1.74 -8.16
C ILE A 123 9.97 -1.56 -9.45
N ALA A 124 10.17 -0.45 -10.15
CA ALA A 124 9.61 -0.19 -11.46
C ALA A 124 10.66 0.36 -12.42
N GLU A 125 10.53 0.08 -13.72
CA GLU A 125 11.39 0.64 -14.77
C GLU A 125 10.95 2.06 -15.14
N SER A 126 9.65 2.30 -15.12
CA SER A 126 9.04 3.64 -15.27
C SER A 126 7.63 3.63 -14.67
N LEU A 127 7.04 4.82 -14.43
CA LEU A 127 5.66 4.93 -13.95
C LEU A 127 4.65 4.41 -14.97
N ALA A 128 4.90 4.63 -16.27
CA ALA A 128 3.99 4.21 -17.34
C ALA A 128 4.12 2.71 -17.66
N ARG A 129 5.30 2.14 -17.45
CA ARG A 129 5.61 0.73 -17.73
C ARG A 129 6.48 0.21 -16.61
N PRO A 130 5.87 -0.30 -15.53
CA PRO A 130 6.62 -0.76 -14.35
C PRO A 130 7.64 -1.87 -14.70
N GLY A 131 7.38 -2.64 -15.75
CA GLY A 131 8.23 -3.74 -16.15
C GLY A 131 8.21 -4.90 -15.14
N ARG A 132 8.95 -5.97 -15.43
CA ARG A 132 9.06 -7.14 -14.55
C ARG A 132 7.69 -7.66 -14.07
N ASN A 133 7.66 -8.17 -12.85
CA ASN A 133 6.46 -8.71 -12.20
C ASN A 133 5.83 -7.75 -11.17
N PHE A 134 6.23 -6.47 -11.18
CA PHE A 134 5.72 -5.45 -10.26
C PHE A 134 4.75 -4.52 -10.97
N THR A 135 3.66 -4.16 -10.28
CA THR A 135 2.75 -3.08 -10.65
C THR A 135 2.16 -2.46 -9.40
N GLY A 136 1.64 -1.24 -9.45
CA GLY A 136 1.09 -0.64 -8.24
C GLY A 136 0.83 0.85 -8.34
N THR A 137 0.78 1.48 -7.16
CA THR A 137 0.50 2.90 -6.99
C THR A 137 1.57 3.56 -6.13
N THR A 138 1.81 4.85 -6.38
CA THR A 138 2.62 5.71 -5.51
C THR A 138 1.83 6.95 -5.12
N PHE A 139 2.12 7.48 -3.92
CA PHE A 139 1.55 8.75 -3.47
C PHE A 139 2.19 9.96 -4.15
N MET A 140 3.25 9.77 -4.95
CA MET A 140 4.03 10.84 -5.59
C MET A 140 4.45 11.93 -4.59
N SER A 141 4.74 11.54 -3.35
CA SER A 141 4.99 12.49 -2.26
C SER A 141 6.25 13.33 -2.48
N LEU A 142 7.24 12.77 -3.18
CA LEU A 142 8.46 13.49 -3.55
C LEU A 142 8.15 14.66 -4.50
N ASP A 143 7.31 14.44 -5.53
CA ASP A 143 6.99 15.46 -6.54
C ASP A 143 6.28 16.69 -5.94
N VAL A 144 5.55 16.48 -4.85
CA VAL A 144 4.79 17.55 -4.19
C VAL A 144 5.48 18.10 -2.94
N ALA A 145 6.62 17.55 -2.52
CA ALA A 145 7.30 17.95 -1.28
C ALA A 145 7.62 19.44 -1.26
N GLN A 146 8.25 19.96 -2.31
CA GLN A 146 8.58 21.39 -2.43
C GLN A 146 7.32 22.25 -2.44
N LYS A 147 6.28 21.84 -3.19
CA LYS A 147 5.04 22.62 -3.30
C LYS A 147 4.30 22.69 -1.96
N ARG A 148 4.35 21.66 -1.14
CA ARG A 148 3.77 21.70 0.22
C ARG A 148 4.41 22.77 1.09
N VAL A 149 5.74 22.89 1.08
CA VAL A 149 6.46 23.93 1.83
C VAL A 149 6.12 25.33 1.32
N GLN A 150 6.06 25.52 -0.01
CA GLN A 150 5.67 26.78 -0.62
C GLN A 150 4.25 27.18 -0.23
N LEU A 151 3.28 26.29 -0.33
CA LEU A 151 1.89 26.55 0.04
C LEU A 151 1.76 26.91 1.53
N LEU A 152 2.47 26.19 2.42
CA LEU A 152 2.50 26.55 3.84
C LEU A 152 3.07 27.95 4.05
N LYS A 153 4.13 28.35 3.35
CA LYS A 153 4.71 29.69 3.45
C LYS A 153 3.79 30.77 2.89
N GLU A 154 3.05 30.49 1.83
CA GLU A 154 2.04 31.38 1.27
C GLU A 154 0.88 31.61 2.27
N LEU A 155 0.41 30.56 2.92
CA LEU A 155 -0.65 30.61 3.94
C LEU A 155 -0.17 31.27 5.24
N LEU A 156 1.10 31.09 5.57
CA LEU A 156 1.71 31.54 6.82
C LEU A 156 2.98 32.34 6.51
N PRO A 157 2.87 33.61 6.03
CA PRO A 157 4.04 34.44 5.65
C PRO A 157 5.07 34.56 6.76
N GLY A 158 4.64 34.56 8.02
CA GLY A 158 5.51 34.63 9.21
C GLY A 158 6.16 33.28 9.59
N MET A 159 5.92 32.18 8.87
CA MET A 159 6.52 30.89 9.19
C MET A 159 8.04 30.93 9.05
N SER A 160 8.73 30.62 10.14
CA SER A 160 10.20 30.58 10.21
C SER A 160 10.74 29.20 10.63
N LYS A 161 9.87 28.34 11.17
CA LYS A 161 10.24 26.99 11.59
C LYS A 161 9.12 26.00 11.28
N LEU A 162 9.47 24.90 10.62
CA LEU A 162 8.57 23.82 10.22
C LEU A 162 8.96 22.53 10.92
N ALA A 163 8.03 21.89 11.61
CA ALA A 163 8.22 20.53 12.14
C ALA A 163 7.84 19.50 11.07
N ILE A 164 8.66 18.48 10.91
CA ILE A 164 8.38 17.34 10.02
C ILE A 164 8.18 16.10 10.88
N LEU A 165 6.96 15.54 10.86
CA LEU A 165 6.65 14.25 11.48
C LEU A 165 6.77 13.15 10.41
N SER A 166 7.62 12.16 10.63
CA SER A 166 7.90 11.11 9.66
C SER A 166 8.09 9.74 10.32
N GLN A 167 7.52 8.70 9.72
CA GLN A 167 7.90 7.34 10.07
C GLN A 167 9.31 7.04 9.55
N LYS A 168 10.15 6.47 10.40
CA LYS A 168 11.49 5.99 10.00
C LYS A 168 11.39 4.85 9.01
N ASN A 169 12.32 4.83 8.06
CA ASN A 169 12.51 3.74 7.09
C ASN A 169 11.31 3.55 6.14
N HIS A 170 10.36 4.51 6.04
CA HIS A 170 9.41 4.43 4.94
C HIS A 170 10.13 4.68 3.59
N PRO A 171 9.65 4.10 2.48
CA PRO A 171 10.40 4.11 1.21
C PRO A 171 10.75 5.49 0.66
N GLY A 172 9.99 6.54 1.00
CA GLY A 172 10.23 7.92 0.55
C GLY A 172 11.00 8.79 1.53
N GLU A 173 11.29 8.33 2.76
CA GLU A 173 11.76 9.16 3.88
C GLU A 173 12.92 10.10 3.51
N GLN A 174 14.00 9.52 3.02
CA GLN A 174 15.21 10.29 2.74
C GLN A 174 14.99 11.32 1.64
N SER A 175 14.39 10.89 0.52
CA SER A 175 14.16 11.75 -0.64
C SER A 175 13.19 12.89 -0.34
N GLU A 176 12.12 12.60 0.41
CA GLU A 176 11.14 13.61 0.84
C GLU A 176 11.77 14.61 1.83
N HIS A 177 12.62 14.12 2.74
CA HIS A 177 13.34 14.98 3.67
C HIS A 177 14.33 15.91 2.96
N GLU A 178 15.10 15.38 2.02
CA GLU A 178 16.04 16.18 1.22
C GLU A 178 15.32 17.25 0.37
N ALA A 179 14.24 16.87 -0.31
CA ALA A 179 13.44 17.80 -1.11
C ALA A 179 12.75 18.87 -0.25
N THR A 180 12.24 18.50 0.92
CA THR A 180 11.62 19.41 1.88
C THR A 180 12.66 20.38 2.45
N ARG A 181 13.87 19.88 2.77
CA ARG A 181 14.98 20.70 3.25
C ARG A 181 15.39 21.74 2.21
N ALA A 182 15.61 21.33 0.97
CA ALA A 182 15.98 22.26 -0.10
C ALA A 182 14.93 23.36 -0.28
N ALA A 183 13.65 23.03 -0.21
CA ALA A 183 12.57 24.03 -0.30
C ALA A 183 12.52 24.96 0.93
N ALA A 184 12.75 24.44 2.13
CA ALA A 184 12.78 25.22 3.36
C ALA A 184 13.97 26.18 3.40
N ASP A 185 15.16 25.72 3.00
CA ASP A 185 16.38 26.55 2.94
C ASP A 185 16.20 27.71 1.97
N ALA A 186 15.60 27.46 0.77
CA ALA A 186 15.29 28.49 -0.21
C ALA A 186 14.32 29.59 0.31
N LEU A 187 13.50 29.24 1.30
CA LEU A 187 12.50 30.13 1.92
C LEU A 187 12.94 30.64 3.31
N SER A 188 14.19 30.40 3.72
CA SER A 188 14.72 30.71 5.05
C SER A 188 13.88 30.16 6.21
N ILE A 189 13.41 28.92 6.06
CA ILE A 189 12.64 28.19 7.07
C ILE A 189 13.54 27.14 7.71
N SER A 190 13.67 27.17 9.04
CA SER A 190 14.37 26.12 9.78
C SER A 190 13.51 24.88 9.92
N LEU A 191 14.11 23.68 9.86
CA LEU A 191 13.40 22.41 10.02
C LEU A 191 13.66 21.78 11.38
N ALA A 192 12.61 21.24 11.98
CA ALA A 192 12.69 20.30 13.08
C ALA A 192 12.22 18.92 12.58
N TYR A 193 13.17 18.03 12.28
CA TYR A 193 12.86 16.69 11.81
C TYR A 193 12.60 15.76 12.99
N ILE A 194 11.42 15.14 13.04
CA ILE A 194 10.90 14.34 14.16
C ILE A 194 10.51 12.96 13.65
N PRO A 195 11.50 12.06 13.51
CA PRO A 195 11.24 10.69 13.09
C PRO A 195 10.74 9.85 14.26
N PHE A 196 9.89 8.84 13.96
CA PHE A 196 9.44 7.80 14.91
C PHE A 196 9.34 6.44 14.18
N ALA A 197 9.53 5.34 14.91
CA ALA A 197 9.64 4.02 14.27
C ALA A 197 8.28 3.36 14.05
N ALA A 198 7.37 3.44 14.98
CA ALA A 198 6.09 2.74 14.96
C ALA A 198 5.00 3.49 15.73
N GLY A 199 3.75 3.07 15.57
CA GLY A 199 2.59 3.69 16.22
C GLY A 199 2.72 3.94 17.73
N PRO A 200 3.27 3.03 18.55
CA PRO A 200 3.51 3.27 19.98
C PRO A 200 4.42 4.45 20.29
N GLU A 201 5.32 4.83 19.39
CA GLU A 201 6.20 5.99 19.57
C GLU A 201 5.57 7.32 19.18
N LEU A 202 4.40 7.30 18.57
CA LEU A 202 3.76 8.51 18.02
C LEU A 202 3.49 9.57 19.09
N ASP A 203 3.06 9.19 20.29
CA ASP A 203 2.81 10.15 21.36
C ASP A 203 4.05 10.91 21.75
N GLY A 204 5.17 10.21 21.90
CA GLY A 204 6.46 10.84 22.16
C GLY A 204 6.94 11.72 20.99
N ALA A 205 6.63 11.32 19.75
CA ALA A 205 6.95 12.14 18.58
C ALA A 205 6.11 13.42 18.55
N LEU A 206 4.82 13.36 18.80
CA LEU A 206 3.94 14.52 18.91
C LEU A 206 4.36 15.46 20.04
N GLN A 207 4.83 14.92 21.18
CA GLN A 207 5.39 15.74 22.25
C GLN A 207 6.65 16.48 21.78
N ARG A 208 7.55 15.82 21.04
CA ARG A 208 8.73 16.51 20.43
C ARG A 208 8.33 17.57 19.42
N VAL A 209 7.24 17.38 18.66
CA VAL A 209 6.68 18.43 17.78
C VAL A 209 6.29 19.65 18.60
N ALA A 210 5.59 19.46 19.74
CA ALA A 210 5.20 20.55 20.62
C ALA A 210 6.41 21.33 21.18
N GLU A 211 7.45 20.59 21.56
CA GLU A 211 8.69 21.16 22.15
C GLU A 211 9.58 21.84 21.10
N ALA A 212 9.42 21.48 19.83
CA ALA A 212 10.23 22.06 18.75
C ALA A 212 10.00 23.55 18.54
N GLY A 213 8.89 24.14 19.00
CA GLY A 213 8.57 25.55 18.81
C GLY A 213 8.38 25.91 17.33
N ALA A 214 7.84 24.99 16.53
CA ALA A 214 7.55 25.19 15.13
C ALA A 214 6.27 26.01 14.93
N ASN A 215 6.19 26.73 13.80
CA ASN A 215 5.04 27.54 13.43
C ASN A 215 4.02 26.73 12.61
N ALA A 216 4.45 25.61 12.04
CA ALA A 216 3.63 24.69 11.25
C ALA A 216 4.18 23.27 11.34
N MET A 217 3.36 22.30 10.97
CA MET A 217 3.74 20.89 10.91
C MET A 217 3.46 20.31 9.52
N LEU A 218 4.43 19.57 8.99
CA LEU A 218 4.28 18.76 7.80
C LEU A 218 4.39 17.27 8.20
N VAL A 219 3.48 16.45 7.71
CA VAL A 219 3.48 15.01 7.94
C VAL A 219 3.83 14.30 6.65
N PHE A 220 4.86 13.45 6.67
CA PHE A 220 5.16 12.60 5.52
C PHE A 220 4.13 11.46 5.43
N PRO A 221 3.58 11.22 4.23
CA PRO A 221 2.57 10.20 4.05
C PRO A 221 3.19 8.80 4.06
N ASP A 222 2.78 8.00 5.00
CA ASP A 222 3.11 6.59 5.12
C ASP A 222 1.97 5.81 5.77
N GLY A 223 2.13 4.49 5.91
CA GLY A 223 1.10 3.64 6.50
C GLY A 223 0.74 4.02 7.93
N VAL A 224 1.74 4.27 8.78
CA VAL A 224 1.51 4.59 10.19
C VAL A 224 0.86 5.95 10.36
N THR A 225 1.35 6.98 9.66
CA THR A 225 0.76 8.34 9.74
C THR A 225 -0.67 8.35 9.20
N MET A 226 -0.96 7.55 8.16
CA MET A 226 -2.31 7.42 7.61
C MET A 226 -3.28 6.73 8.60
N VAL A 227 -2.84 5.67 9.26
CA VAL A 227 -3.64 4.99 10.31
C VAL A 227 -3.97 5.94 11.45
N HIS A 228 -2.99 6.73 11.88
CA HIS A 228 -3.11 7.64 13.01
C HIS A 228 -3.50 9.08 12.63
N ARG A 229 -3.98 9.32 11.40
CA ARG A 229 -4.30 10.66 10.87
C ARG A 229 -5.24 11.48 11.75
N ALA A 230 -6.25 10.86 12.34
CA ALA A 230 -7.20 11.54 13.23
C ALA A 230 -6.46 12.07 14.48
N LYS A 231 -5.66 11.23 15.14
CA LYS A 231 -4.87 11.61 16.31
C LYS A 231 -3.88 12.73 16.01
N ILE A 232 -3.21 12.67 14.85
CA ILE A 232 -2.26 13.69 14.39
C ILE A 232 -3.01 15.01 14.13
N ALA A 233 -4.16 14.96 13.48
CA ALA A 233 -4.99 16.13 13.22
C ALA A 233 -5.52 16.76 14.52
N ASP A 234 -6.03 15.96 15.45
CA ASP A 234 -6.52 16.44 16.76
C ASP A 234 -5.39 17.10 17.56
N PHE A 235 -4.18 16.53 17.53
CA PHE A 235 -3.01 17.16 18.13
C PHE A 235 -2.72 18.51 17.49
N ALA A 236 -2.66 18.61 16.17
CA ALA A 236 -2.40 19.85 15.45
C ALA A 236 -3.44 20.92 15.78
N LEU A 237 -4.74 20.56 15.75
CA LEU A 237 -5.84 21.45 16.11
C LEU A 237 -5.76 21.94 17.56
N SER A 238 -5.49 21.05 18.52
CA SER A 238 -5.37 21.40 19.95
C SER A 238 -4.22 22.38 20.23
N ARG A 239 -3.18 22.34 19.41
CA ARG A 239 -2.00 23.20 19.51
C ARG A 239 -2.07 24.43 18.59
N ARG A 240 -3.16 24.55 17.81
CA ARG A 240 -3.28 25.59 16.75
C ARG A 240 -2.06 25.61 15.82
N LEU A 241 -1.59 24.43 15.49
CA LEU A 241 -0.42 24.21 14.64
C LEU A 241 -0.93 23.83 13.23
N PRO A 242 -0.82 24.75 12.26
CA PRO A 242 -1.19 24.49 10.87
C PRO A 242 -0.37 23.37 10.25
#